data_1af2e89559dbd7566541d63f772ec374
#
_entry.id   1af2e89559dbd7566541d63f772ec374
#
_cell.length_a   1.000
_cell.length_b   1.000
_cell.length_c   1.000
_cell.angle_alpha   90.00
_cell.angle_beta   90.00
_cell.angle_gamma   90.00
#
_symmetry.space_group_name_H-M   'P 1'
#
loop_
_entity.id
_entity.type
_entity.pdbx_description
1 polymer ?
#
loop_
_entity_poly.entity_id
_entity_poly.type
_entity_poly.pdbx_seq_one_letter_code
_entity_poly.pdbx_strand_id
1 'polypeptide(L)'
;MILELIERLTEEATKRKLDFLVIGGHAVISLGHQRMTMDLDFLVLASNKSGWEELLDRYGYRCFTEGNAFAQFEGEIGWPRVDLMLVDDATFAKLHADSVVTQGKRTPSPQHMVALKLHASRSSDRDPQKPGQDWPDIRKLIELHGLDPNEETFASLIRRYGGDEALERIRQMCQS
;
A
#
# COMPACT_ATOMS: atom_id res chain seq x y z
N MET A 1 -15.42 -9.71 -9.53
CA MET A 1 -14.74 -8.86 -10.55
C MET A 1 -13.44 -8.24 -10.02
N ILE A 2 -13.43 -7.34 -9.02
CA ILE A 2 -12.16 -6.73 -8.50
C ILE A 2 -11.22 -7.79 -7.89
N LEU A 3 -11.74 -8.70 -7.07
CA LEU A 3 -10.93 -9.76 -6.47
C LEU A 3 -10.34 -10.71 -7.52
N GLU A 4 -11.10 -11.08 -8.53
CA GLU A 4 -10.61 -11.90 -9.65
C GLU A 4 -9.52 -11.20 -10.44
N LEU A 5 -9.62 -9.88 -10.63
CA LEU A 5 -8.60 -9.10 -11.32
C LEU A 5 -7.30 -9.05 -10.53
N ILE A 6 -7.38 -8.79 -9.22
CA ILE A 6 -6.17 -8.78 -8.36
C ILE A 6 -5.50 -10.16 -8.36
N GLU A 7 -6.27 -11.24 -8.29
CA GLU A 7 -5.75 -12.60 -8.37
C GLU A 7 -5.03 -12.86 -9.69
N ARG A 8 -5.66 -12.53 -10.82
CA ARG A 8 -5.05 -12.69 -12.16
C ARG A 8 -3.78 -11.86 -12.33
N LEU A 9 -3.80 -10.59 -11.91
CA LEU A 9 -2.61 -9.72 -12.00
C LEU A 9 -1.46 -10.25 -11.14
N THR A 10 -1.75 -10.68 -9.91
CA THR A 10 -0.72 -11.21 -8.99
C THR A 10 -0.17 -12.56 -9.45
N GLU A 11 -1.00 -13.44 -9.99
CA GLU A 11 -0.55 -14.70 -10.59
C GLU A 11 0.35 -14.47 -11.80
N GLU A 12 -0.05 -13.58 -12.70
CA GLU A 12 0.72 -13.29 -13.91
C GLU A 12 2.03 -12.56 -13.58
N ALA A 13 2.02 -11.62 -12.64
CA ALA A 13 3.22 -10.97 -12.14
C ALA A 13 4.21 -12.00 -11.55
N THR A 14 3.71 -12.95 -10.76
CA THR A 14 4.52 -14.04 -10.20
C THR A 14 5.14 -14.92 -11.29
N LYS A 15 4.37 -15.32 -12.32
CA LYS A 15 4.88 -16.10 -13.47
C LYS A 15 5.99 -15.35 -14.20
N ARG A 16 5.91 -14.04 -14.27
CA ARG A 16 6.90 -13.17 -14.92
C ARG A 16 8.06 -12.79 -14.01
N LYS A 17 8.08 -13.27 -12.75
CA LYS A 17 9.08 -12.91 -11.74
C LYS A 17 9.15 -11.40 -11.47
N LEU A 18 8.01 -10.74 -11.52
CA LEU A 18 7.86 -9.35 -11.10
C LEU A 18 7.59 -9.34 -9.60
N ASP A 19 8.53 -8.83 -8.83
CA ASP A 19 8.37 -8.74 -7.37
C ASP A 19 7.39 -7.62 -7.00
N PHE A 20 6.48 -7.91 -6.06
CA PHE A 20 5.48 -6.95 -5.59
C PHE A 20 4.99 -7.26 -4.17
N LEU A 21 4.43 -6.22 -3.54
CA LEU A 21 3.59 -6.33 -2.36
C LEU A 21 2.24 -5.67 -2.65
N VAL A 22 1.15 -6.27 -2.21
CA VAL A 22 -0.16 -5.62 -2.23
C VAL A 22 -0.18 -4.61 -1.09
N ILE A 23 -0.53 -3.36 -1.39
CA ILE A 23 -0.60 -2.27 -0.42
C ILE A 23 -2.00 -1.63 -0.43
N GLY A 24 -2.15 -0.43 0.09
CA GLY A 24 -3.40 0.33 0.03
C GLY A 24 -4.59 -0.34 0.71
N GLY A 25 -5.76 -0.18 0.14
CA GLY A 25 -7.02 -0.67 0.71
C GLY A 25 -7.13 -2.17 0.79
N HIS A 26 -6.68 -2.89 -0.24
CA HIS A 26 -6.73 -4.36 -0.25
C HIS A 26 -5.79 -5.00 0.77
N ALA A 27 -4.63 -4.38 1.05
CA ALA A 27 -3.76 -4.81 2.15
C ALA A 27 -4.44 -4.64 3.51
N VAL A 28 -5.05 -3.48 3.75
CA VAL A 28 -5.76 -3.19 5.00
C VAL A 28 -6.93 -4.16 5.23
N ILE A 29 -7.66 -4.51 4.17
CA ILE A 29 -8.73 -5.52 4.22
C ILE A 29 -8.15 -6.89 4.57
N SER A 30 -7.06 -7.31 3.91
CA SER A 30 -6.44 -8.62 4.18
C SER A 30 -5.83 -8.70 5.60
N LEU A 31 -5.46 -7.57 6.19
CA LEU A 31 -5.01 -7.45 7.58
C LEU A 31 -6.17 -7.37 8.59
N GLY A 32 -7.41 -7.48 8.15
CA GLY A 32 -8.59 -7.65 9.02
C GLY A 32 -9.53 -6.47 9.13
N HIS A 33 -9.21 -5.29 8.55
CA HIS A 33 -10.11 -4.14 8.59
C HIS A 33 -11.09 -4.13 7.42
N GLN A 34 -12.33 -4.48 7.68
CA GLN A 34 -13.39 -4.46 6.67
C GLN A 34 -13.73 -3.03 6.23
N ARG A 35 -13.51 -2.73 4.97
CA ARG A 35 -13.92 -1.48 4.32
C ARG A 35 -14.05 -1.64 2.82
N MET A 36 -14.64 -0.65 2.17
CA MET A 36 -14.68 -0.61 0.71
C MET A 36 -13.38 -0.02 0.14
N THR A 37 -12.95 -0.55 -0.99
CA THR A 37 -11.88 0.01 -1.81
C THR A 37 -12.13 -0.32 -3.28
N MET A 38 -11.82 0.61 -4.16
CA MET A 38 -12.02 0.45 -5.60
C MET A 38 -10.69 0.39 -6.37
N ASP A 39 -9.60 0.87 -5.78
CA ASP A 39 -8.29 0.93 -6.41
C ASP A 39 -7.46 -0.30 -6.04
N LEU A 40 -6.58 -0.74 -6.94
CA LEU A 40 -5.59 -1.77 -6.72
C LEU A 40 -4.22 -1.11 -6.57
N ASP A 41 -3.63 -1.22 -5.41
CA ASP A 41 -2.36 -0.60 -5.09
C ASP A 41 -1.28 -1.67 -4.93
N PHE A 42 -0.17 -1.54 -5.67
CA PHE A 42 0.99 -2.41 -5.58
C PHE A 42 2.26 -1.60 -5.27
N LEU A 43 3.07 -2.12 -4.39
CA LEU A 43 4.45 -1.65 -4.18
C LEU A 43 5.36 -2.57 -4.97
N VAL A 44 6.15 -2.01 -5.87
CA VAL A 44 6.97 -2.74 -6.83
C VAL A 44 8.38 -2.17 -6.92
N LEU A 45 9.32 -2.98 -7.34
CA LEU A 45 10.68 -2.52 -7.67
C LEU A 45 10.63 -1.54 -8.86
N ALA A 46 11.30 -0.41 -8.74
CA ALA A 46 11.42 0.56 -9.82
C ALA A 46 12.05 -0.06 -11.10
N SER A 47 12.96 -1.02 -10.92
CA SER A 47 13.56 -1.78 -12.02
C SER A 47 12.56 -2.69 -12.76
N ASN A 48 11.45 -3.05 -12.14
CA ASN A 48 10.41 -3.89 -12.73
C ASN A 48 9.27 -3.08 -13.37
N LYS A 49 9.37 -1.74 -13.40
CA LYS A 49 8.31 -0.86 -13.92
C LYS A 49 7.86 -1.27 -15.32
N SER A 50 8.80 -1.44 -16.25
CA SER A 50 8.47 -1.81 -17.65
C SER A 50 7.74 -3.15 -17.77
N GLY A 51 8.12 -4.13 -16.95
CA GLY A 51 7.44 -5.43 -16.90
C GLY A 51 5.99 -5.32 -16.41
N TRP A 52 5.75 -4.42 -15.44
CA TRP A 52 4.40 -4.12 -14.96
C TRP A 52 3.58 -3.35 -16.01
N GLU A 53 4.18 -2.39 -16.72
CA GLU A 53 3.53 -1.68 -17.83
C GLU A 53 3.08 -2.63 -18.92
N GLU A 54 3.96 -3.55 -19.35
CA GLU A 54 3.61 -4.58 -20.34
C GLU A 54 2.51 -5.54 -19.83
N LEU A 55 2.54 -5.90 -18.56
CA LEU A 55 1.51 -6.73 -17.95
C LEU A 55 0.16 -6.00 -17.97
N LEU A 56 0.13 -4.76 -17.49
CA LEU A 56 -1.09 -3.96 -17.41
C LEU A 56 -1.68 -3.64 -18.81
N ASP A 57 -0.83 -3.34 -19.80
CA ASP A 57 -1.26 -3.11 -21.18
C ASP A 57 -1.99 -4.33 -21.77
N ARG A 58 -1.51 -5.55 -21.50
CA ARG A 58 -2.20 -6.79 -21.92
C ARG A 58 -3.59 -6.98 -21.29
N TYR A 59 -3.82 -6.36 -20.13
CA TYR A 59 -5.12 -6.33 -19.47
C TYR A 59 -5.95 -5.09 -19.84
N GLY A 60 -5.51 -4.31 -20.86
CA GLY A 60 -6.25 -3.14 -21.35
C GLY A 60 -6.09 -1.88 -20.50
N TYR A 61 -5.08 -1.85 -19.61
CA TYR A 61 -4.75 -0.67 -18.82
C TYR A 61 -3.79 0.25 -19.54
N ARG A 62 -3.96 1.55 -19.34
CA ARG A 62 -3.07 2.60 -19.88
C ARG A 62 -2.58 3.49 -18.75
N CYS A 63 -1.29 3.82 -18.78
CA CYS A 63 -0.74 4.83 -17.89
C CYS A 63 -1.31 6.19 -18.22
N PHE A 64 -1.93 6.87 -17.26
CA PHE A 64 -2.47 8.22 -17.44
C PHE A 64 -1.68 9.29 -16.67
N THR A 65 -0.95 8.88 -15.62
CA THR A 65 -0.02 9.77 -14.92
C THR A 65 1.10 8.96 -14.27
N GLU A 66 2.29 9.54 -14.21
CA GLU A 66 3.46 8.92 -13.61
C GLU A 66 4.43 9.95 -13.06
N GLY A 67 5.28 9.53 -12.14
CA GLY A 67 6.37 10.28 -11.55
C GLY A 67 7.55 9.38 -11.23
N ASN A 68 8.54 9.90 -10.52
CA ASN A 68 9.74 9.12 -10.16
C ASN A 68 9.45 7.95 -9.21
N ALA A 69 8.41 8.08 -8.38
CA ALA A 69 8.07 7.09 -7.34
C ALA A 69 6.69 6.45 -7.52
N PHE A 70 6.00 6.74 -8.61
CA PHE A 70 4.66 6.17 -8.85
C PHE A 70 4.33 6.12 -10.34
N ALA A 71 3.37 5.23 -10.69
CA ALA A 71 2.69 5.21 -11.98
C ALA A 71 1.24 4.78 -11.76
N GLN A 72 0.29 5.45 -12.39
CA GLN A 72 -1.15 5.21 -12.23
C GLN A 72 -1.75 4.83 -13.58
N PHE A 73 -2.59 3.81 -13.53
CA PHE A 73 -3.18 3.20 -14.71
C PHE A 73 -4.70 3.17 -14.60
N GLU A 74 -5.34 3.42 -15.71
CA GLU A 74 -6.78 3.27 -15.88
C GLU A 74 -7.10 2.23 -16.96
N GLY A 75 -8.13 1.45 -16.72
CA GLY A 75 -8.69 0.50 -17.68
C GLY A 75 -9.99 1.00 -18.29
N GLU A 76 -10.85 0.08 -18.73
CA GLU A 76 -12.17 0.41 -19.22
C GLU A 76 -13.05 1.05 -18.15
N ILE A 77 -14.09 1.78 -18.58
CA ILE A 77 -15.05 2.43 -17.67
C ILE A 77 -15.65 1.41 -16.69
N GLY A 78 -15.54 1.71 -15.40
CA GLY A 78 -16.00 0.83 -14.33
C GLY A 78 -14.98 -0.18 -13.82
N TRP A 79 -13.78 -0.22 -14.41
CA TRP A 79 -12.68 -1.01 -13.88
C TRP A 79 -11.95 -0.26 -12.75
N PRO A 80 -11.36 -0.98 -11.78
CA PRO A 80 -10.54 -0.36 -10.75
C PRO A 80 -9.31 0.30 -11.36
N ARG A 81 -8.86 1.41 -10.82
CA ARG A 81 -7.53 1.94 -11.13
C ARG A 81 -6.46 1.03 -10.55
N VAL A 82 -5.31 1.01 -11.19
CA VAL A 82 -4.12 0.33 -10.68
C VAL A 82 -3.03 1.36 -10.42
N ASP A 83 -2.58 1.43 -9.18
CA ASP A 83 -1.54 2.34 -8.73
C ASP A 83 -0.28 1.54 -8.38
N LEU A 84 0.84 1.88 -9.01
CA LEU A 84 2.15 1.32 -8.69
C LEU A 84 2.95 2.34 -7.87
N MET A 85 3.36 1.96 -6.67
CA MET A 85 4.37 2.65 -5.88
C MET A 85 5.74 2.05 -6.21
N LEU A 86 6.63 2.87 -6.76
CA LEU A 86 7.95 2.45 -7.23
C LEU A 86 8.98 2.68 -6.13
N VAL A 87 9.69 1.65 -5.72
CA VAL A 87 10.72 1.73 -4.70
C VAL A 87 12.03 1.10 -5.18
N ASP A 88 13.14 1.48 -4.56
CA ASP A 88 14.44 0.87 -4.79
C ASP A 88 14.56 -0.52 -4.14
N ASP A 89 15.63 -1.25 -4.50
CA ASP A 89 15.89 -2.60 -4.01
C ASP A 89 15.99 -2.67 -2.47
N ALA A 90 16.63 -1.67 -1.84
CA ALA A 90 16.81 -1.64 -0.39
C ALA A 90 15.48 -1.45 0.35
N THR A 91 14.64 -0.55 -0.14
CA THR A 91 13.30 -0.31 0.41
C THR A 91 12.41 -1.53 0.21
N PHE A 92 12.43 -2.12 -1.00
CA PHE A 92 11.66 -3.34 -1.27
C PHE A 92 12.08 -4.49 -0.36
N ALA A 93 13.38 -4.77 -0.27
CA ALA A 93 13.91 -5.83 0.56
C ALA A 93 13.51 -5.68 2.03
N LYS A 94 13.55 -4.45 2.56
CA LYS A 94 13.13 -4.14 3.93
C LYS A 94 11.66 -4.43 4.17
N LEU A 95 10.78 -3.98 3.27
CA LEU A 95 9.33 -4.19 3.39
C LEU A 95 8.94 -5.65 3.14
N HIS A 96 9.67 -6.35 2.29
CA HIS A 96 9.44 -7.75 1.99
C HIS A 96 9.90 -8.68 3.12
N ALA A 97 10.98 -8.33 3.85
CA ALA A 97 11.59 -9.19 4.87
C ALA A 97 10.62 -9.59 6.00
N ASP A 98 9.77 -8.67 6.44
CA ASP A 98 8.75 -8.90 7.47
C ASP A 98 7.31 -8.88 6.94
N SER A 99 7.18 -8.98 5.61
CA SER A 99 5.88 -9.05 4.95
C SER A 99 5.10 -10.29 5.40
N VAL A 100 3.77 -10.17 5.39
CA VAL A 100 2.87 -11.26 5.79
C VAL A 100 2.02 -11.71 4.61
N VAL A 101 1.64 -12.98 4.61
CA VAL A 101 0.69 -13.53 3.62
C VAL A 101 -0.63 -13.79 4.33
N THR A 102 -1.66 -13.05 3.94
CA THR A 102 -3.02 -13.19 4.46
C THR A 102 -4.00 -13.21 3.29
N GLN A 103 -4.98 -14.11 3.35
CA GLN A 103 -6.00 -14.24 2.29
C GLN A 103 -5.39 -14.34 0.87
N GLY A 104 -4.28 -15.08 0.74
CA GLY A 104 -3.58 -15.27 -0.54
C GLY A 104 -2.79 -14.06 -1.05
N LYS A 105 -2.72 -12.96 -0.30
CA LYS A 105 -2.00 -11.74 -0.68
C LYS A 105 -0.79 -11.54 0.23
N ARG A 106 0.35 -11.20 -0.38
CA ARG A 106 1.54 -10.76 0.36
C ARG A 106 1.48 -9.25 0.55
N THR A 107 1.47 -8.81 1.79
CA THR A 107 1.40 -7.39 2.18
C THR A 107 2.57 -7.03 3.10
N PRO A 108 2.97 -5.76 3.18
CA PRO A 108 3.85 -5.32 4.26
C PRO A 108 3.28 -5.69 5.63
N SER A 109 4.14 -5.80 6.63
CA SER A 109 3.70 -5.97 8.02
C SER A 109 2.74 -4.86 8.46
N PRO A 110 1.89 -5.09 9.47
CA PRO A 110 0.99 -4.04 9.97
C PRO A 110 1.71 -2.75 10.36
N GLN A 111 2.91 -2.83 10.95
CA GLN A 111 3.73 -1.66 11.28
C GLN A 111 4.16 -0.89 10.04
N HIS A 112 4.63 -1.58 9.01
CA HIS A 112 5.00 -0.95 7.75
C HIS A 112 3.79 -0.43 6.98
N MET A 113 2.62 -1.06 7.08
CA MET A 113 1.39 -0.51 6.50
C MET A 113 0.99 0.82 7.17
N VAL A 114 1.15 0.94 8.50
CA VAL A 114 0.97 2.23 9.19
C VAL A 114 1.96 3.27 8.65
N ALA A 115 3.24 2.91 8.49
CA ALA A 115 4.24 3.82 7.93
C ALA A 115 3.91 4.29 6.50
N LEU A 116 3.47 3.39 5.63
CA LEU A 116 3.05 3.74 4.27
C LEU A 116 1.82 4.66 4.27
N LYS A 117 0.86 4.45 5.15
CA LYS A 117 -0.30 5.31 5.33
C LYS A 117 0.09 6.72 5.83
N LEU A 118 1.01 6.80 6.78
CA LEU A 118 1.56 8.07 7.26
C LEU A 118 2.28 8.83 6.14
N HIS A 119 3.09 8.13 5.35
CA HIS A 119 3.76 8.72 4.19
C HIS A 119 2.74 9.26 3.17
N ALA A 120 1.74 8.47 2.83
CA ALA A 120 0.67 8.87 1.91
C ALA A 120 -0.13 10.07 2.42
N SER A 121 -0.43 10.15 3.72
CA SER A 121 -1.18 11.25 4.34
C SER A 121 -0.47 12.60 4.26
N ARG A 122 0.87 12.59 4.08
CA ARG A 122 1.71 13.80 3.96
C ARG A 122 2.04 14.17 2.52
N SER A 123 1.70 13.33 1.55
CA SER A 123 1.99 13.59 0.15
C SER A 123 1.15 14.76 -0.37
N SER A 124 1.82 15.75 -1.00
CA SER A 124 1.17 16.88 -1.68
C SER A 124 0.42 16.47 -2.94
N ASP A 125 0.76 15.30 -3.50
CA ASP A 125 0.18 14.79 -4.76
C ASP A 125 -1.11 13.98 -4.52
N ARG A 126 -1.61 14.00 -3.29
CA ARG A 126 -2.84 13.30 -2.94
C ARG A 126 -4.05 13.99 -3.57
N ASP A 127 -4.92 13.20 -4.20
CA ASP A 127 -6.22 13.66 -4.69
C ASP A 127 -7.02 14.29 -3.54
N PRO A 128 -7.28 15.62 -3.58
CA PRO A 128 -8.04 16.29 -2.52
C PRO A 128 -9.48 15.81 -2.39
N GLN A 129 -10.00 15.06 -3.37
CA GLN A 129 -11.33 14.46 -3.36
C GLN A 129 -11.37 13.08 -2.67
N LYS A 130 -10.22 12.43 -2.40
CA LYS A 130 -10.17 11.21 -1.58
C LYS A 130 -10.21 11.63 -0.10
N PRO A 131 -11.32 11.46 0.60
CA PRO A 131 -11.41 11.78 2.01
C PRO A 131 -10.37 11.00 2.81
N GLY A 132 -9.89 11.57 3.89
CA GLY A 132 -8.81 11.07 4.74
C GLY A 132 -9.03 9.68 5.33
N GLN A 133 -9.03 8.66 4.49
CA GLN A 133 -9.19 7.26 4.90
C GLN A 133 -7.95 6.70 5.62
N ASP A 134 -6.80 7.38 5.51
CA ASP A 134 -5.56 6.85 6.09
C ASP A 134 -5.58 6.81 7.61
N TRP A 135 -6.10 7.83 8.26
CA TRP A 135 -6.15 7.85 9.73
C TRP A 135 -7.12 6.81 10.33
N PRO A 136 -8.32 6.57 9.80
CA PRO A 136 -9.13 5.42 10.17
C PRO A 136 -8.43 4.07 9.97
N ASP A 137 -7.74 3.89 8.84
CA ASP A 137 -6.96 2.69 8.56
C ASP A 137 -5.81 2.50 9.57
N ILE A 138 -5.04 3.56 9.86
CA ILE A 138 -3.96 3.56 10.85
C ILE A 138 -4.48 3.12 12.21
N ARG A 139 -5.57 3.73 12.69
CA ARG A 139 -6.20 3.39 13.95
C ARG A 139 -6.56 1.92 14.00
N LYS A 140 -7.24 1.42 12.97
CA LYS A 140 -7.67 0.02 12.91
C LYS A 140 -6.51 -0.97 12.86
N LEU A 141 -5.46 -0.69 12.11
CA LEU A 141 -4.27 -1.53 12.08
C LEU A 141 -3.60 -1.62 13.45
N ILE A 142 -3.49 -0.50 14.18
CA ILE A 142 -2.93 -0.46 15.53
C ILE A 142 -3.78 -1.28 16.48
N GLU A 143 -5.10 -1.09 16.49
CA GLU A 143 -6.04 -1.81 17.36
C GLU A 143 -6.03 -3.32 17.09
N LEU A 144 -6.17 -3.73 15.82
CA LEU A 144 -6.28 -5.14 15.44
C LEU A 144 -5.01 -5.94 15.69
N HIS A 145 -3.85 -5.30 15.56
CA HIS A 145 -2.55 -5.97 15.67
C HIS A 145 -1.81 -5.67 16.97
N GLY A 146 -2.44 -4.94 17.90
CA GLY A 146 -1.87 -4.64 19.21
C GLY A 146 -0.53 -3.88 19.12
N LEU A 147 -0.41 -2.95 18.16
CA LEU A 147 0.83 -2.20 17.96
C LEU A 147 1.00 -1.16 19.08
N ASP A 148 2.12 -1.20 19.77
CA ASP A 148 2.41 -0.25 20.86
C ASP A 148 3.23 0.93 20.34
N PRO A 149 2.67 2.17 20.30
CA PRO A 149 3.39 3.35 19.87
C PRO A 149 4.48 3.81 20.86
N ASN A 150 4.64 3.15 21.99
CA ASN A 150 5.73 3.37 22.95
C ASN A 150 6.89 2.39 22.74
N GLU A 151 6.70 1.32 21.97
CA GLU A 151 7.78 0.44 21.56
C GLU A 151 8.70 1.21 20.60
N GLU A 152 10.03 1.24 20.91
CA GLU A 152 10.98 2.15 20.25
C GLU A 152 11.10 1.93 18.74
N THR A 153 11.05 0.68 18.28
CA THR A 153 11.14 0.36 16.85
C THR A 153 9.95 0.93 16.10
N PHE A 154 8.74 0.74 16.63
CA PHE A 154 7.53 1.26 16.01
C PHE A 154 7.42 2.79 16.15
N ALA A 155 7.78 3.35 17.30
CA ALA A 155 7.83 4.81 17.49
C ALA A 155 8.79 5.48 16.51
N SER A 156 9.98 4.91 16.29
CA SER A 156 10.96 5.41 15.32
C SER A 156 10.43 5.35 13.89
N LEU A 157 9.71 4.28 13.55
CA LEU A 157 9.07 4.14 12.24
C LEU A 157 8.00 5.22 12.04
N ILE A 158 7.15 5.47 13.04
CA ILE A 158 6.13 6.53 12.98
C ILE A 158 6.78 7.90 12.82
N ARG A 159 7.82 8.23 13.61
CA ARG A 159 8.54 9.52 13.50
C ARG A 159 9.12 9.72 12.10
N ARG A 160 9.74 8.68 11.56
CA ARG A 160 10.37 8.75 10.24
C ARG A 160 9.39 9.10 9.13
N TYR A 161 8.21 8.51 9.13
CA TYR A 161 7.23 8.66 8.05
C TYR A 161 6.11 9.65 8.35
N GLY A 162 5.77 9.86 9.61
CA GLY A 162 4.69 10.75 10.04
C GLY A 162 5.14 12.00 10.83
N GLY A 163 6.37 11.98 11.34
CA GLY A 163 6.88 13.03 12.24
C GLY A 163 6.41 12.86 13.70
N ASP A 164 6.90 13.74 14.57
CA ASP A 164 6.57 13.72 15.99
C ASP A 164 5.07 13.98 16.26
N GLU A 165 4.45 14.83 15.46
CA GLU A 165 3.00 15.10 15.56
C GLU A 165 2.15 13.85 15.33
N ALA A 166 2.53 13.01 14.35
CA ALA A 166 1.84 11.76 14.11
C ALA A 166 2.01 10.78 15.26
N LEU A 167 3.20 10.70 15.85
CA LEU A 167 3.45 9.84 17.01
C LEU A 167 2.61 10.27 18.20
N GLU A 168 2.57 11.55 18.50
CA GLU A 168 1.76 12.10 19.59
C GLU A 168 0.26 11.82 19.37
N ARG A 169 -0.23 12.06 18.16
CA ARG A 169 -1.63 11.76 17.79
C ARG A 169 -1.95 10.28 17.95
N ILE A 170 -1.06 9.38 17.53
CA ILE A 170 -1.26 7.92 17.68
C ILE A 170 -1.29 7.54 19.16
N ARG A 171 -0.38 8.08 19.98
CA ARG A 171 -0.37 7.84 21.43
C ARG A 171 -1.68 8.27 22.10
N GLN A 172 -2.20 9.44 21.74
CA GLN A 172 -3.49 9.92 22.26
C GLN A 172 -4.66 9.02 21.83
N MET A 173 -4.63 8.54 20.58
CA MET A 173 -5.65 7.58 20.09
C MET A 173 -5.65 6.26 20.86
N CYS A 174 -4.50 5.79 21.34
CA CYS A 174 -4.37 4.54 22.10
C CYS A 174 -4.73 4.68 23.58
N GLN A 175 -4.83 5.90 24.10
CA GLN A 175 -5.20 6.17 25.50
C GLN A 175 -6.72 6.39 25.69
N SER A 176 -7.44 6.59 24.60
CA SER A 176 -8.90 6.80 24.61
C SER A 176 -9.67 5.51 24.34
#